data_eaa26b856175872beac0393a07a73cf7
#
_entry.id   eaa26b856175872beac0393a07a73cf7
#
_cell.length_a   1.000
_cell.length_b   1.000
_cell.length_c   1.000
_cell.angle_alpha   90.00
_cell.angle_beta   90.00
_cell.angle_gamma   90.00
#
_symmetry.space_group_name_H-M   'P 1'
#
loop_
_entity.id
_entity.type
_entity.pdbx_description
1 polymer ?
#
loop_
_entity_poly.entity_id
_entity_poly.type
_entity_poly.pdbx_seq_one_letter_code
_entity_poly.pdbx_strand_id
1 'polypeptide(L)'
;LRVFPIIFQLLDKIIGFIKLPFGVSFGITQISRNSYWYSWLMLIFIFSISGTLAISSIHRTMEINGIQKVSYETISDVRLIESSPFGIKKEDQEKIMNIGNVDDYSTILRSEGSMGTTGSGNKFEILAIEPEKLPKLAWFRNDFGKESMDQILRKLSENKNEKDLIINQNFEKISITAKAEKKIKNTFLWIVLKGNDGRISTVTLGQINHDKVSDHIGDLSKISLPAKILAVQVYQPGSEDTSKPFQLYLEKIEAIDFENKKVKLISFSRDQFWSPIPSSEGLDTIMETVSTGINLDLGVGSTKGIRGIYRTLYKTGIPAIVDKDFLKNNDKNIKDEFVIYVRGIYVPVIINGEVDYFPSSEENHDELMIFDLQKITNFLELMNLQVIRPNEVVLKVNQNNYDQTLLDIKSNFPLAKMKDKKTLKEKSLVTPLAIVGWKGISSIAFWVLLALVLIGYYGFSIINQEATKSDNVILGVLGVSKIRFLLIIFVEQSLLLSVSMLIGIMSGITFGKILNGIIISLDYRYLSKFPEVLVVGWFELIMIISLILIGFIFYLFVVRNYFKKIILSETMRAEN
;
A
#
# COMPACT_ATOMS: atom_id res chain seq x y z
N LEU A 1 30.21 -30.34 8.52
CA LEU A 1 31.37 -31.20 8.23
C LEU A 1 30.94 -32.60 7.73
N ARG A 2 30.01 -33.28 8.39
CA ARG A 2 29.59 -34.65 8.01
C ARG A 2 28.83 -34.78 6.69
N VAL A 3 28.23 -33.71 6.23
CA VAL A 3 27.40 -33.70 4.99
C VAL A 3 28.29 -33.60 3.74
N PHE A 4 29.39 -32.88 3.80
CA PHE A 4 30.26 -32.65 2.63
C PHE A 4 30.88 -33.97 2.08
N PRO A 5 31.40 -34.90 2.91
CA PRO A 5 31.87 -36.16 2.42
C PRO A 5 30.82 -36.95 1.63
N ILE A 6 29.56 -36.90 2.08
CA ILE A 6 28.46 -37.57 1.40
C ILE A 6 28.19 -36.95 0.02
N ILE A 7 28.19 -35.62 -0.06
CA ILE A 7 27.98 -34.92 -1.33
C ILE A 7 29.07 -35.27 -2.35
N PHE A 8 30.35 -35.27 -1.93
CA PHE A 8 31.45 -35.57 -2.83
C PHE A 8 31.52 -37.06 -3.22
N GLN A 9 31.18 -37.98 -2.32
CA GLN A 9 31.06 -39.40 -2.66
C GLN A 9 29.92 -39.67 -3.66
N LEU A 10 28.80 -38.97 -3.52
CA LEU A 10 27.71 -39.03 -4.51
C LEU A 10 28.13 -38.46 -5.86
N LEU A 11 28.83 -37.32 -5.88
CA LEU A 11 29.36 -36.70 -7.10
C LEU A 11 30.36 -37.66 -7.78
N ASP A 12 31.27 -38.26 -7.05
CA ASP A 12 32.24 -39.22 -7.58
C ASP A 12 31.56 -40.45 -8.23
N LYS A 13 30.52 -40.99 -7.58
CA LYS A 13 29.71 -42.07 -8.14
C LYS A 13 28.99 -41.66 -9.43
N ILE A 14 28.36 -40.49 -9.46
CA ILE A 14 27.64 -39.98 -10.65
C ILE A 14 28.61 -39.77 -11.80
N ILE A 15 29.78 -39.21 -11.53
CA ILE A 15 30.81 -38.92 -12.53
C ILE A 15 31.47 -40.21 -13.04
N GLY A 16 31.55 -41.25 -12.22
CA GLY A 16 32.00 -42.59 -12.64
C GLY A 16 31.19 -43.18 -13.81
N PHE A 17 29.95 -42.76 -14.00
CA PHE A 17 29.13 -43.12 -15.17
C PHE A 17 29.39 -42.28 -16.42
N ILE A 18 30.10 -41.13 -16.28
CA ILE A 18 30.37 -40.20 -17.35
C ILE A 18 31.85 -40.29 -17.75
N LYS A 19 32.18 -40.55 -19.04
CA LYS A 19 33.57 -40.58 -19.52
C LYS A 19 34.15 -39.17 -19.56
N LEU A 20 34.75 -38.73 -18.43
CA LEU A 20 35.42 -37.44 -18.35
C LEU A 20 36.94 -37.57 -18.66
N PRO A 21 37.59 -36.47 -19.08
CA PRO A 21 39.04 -36.43 -19.20
C PRO A 21 39.72 -36.78 -17.85
N PHE A 22 40.86 -37.48 -17.92
CA PHE A 22 41.60 -37.96 -16.74
C PHE A 22 41.81 -36.89 -15.66
N GLY A 23 42.21 -35.68 -16.06
CA GLY A 23 42.45 -34.60 -15.10
C GLY A 23 41.20 -34.17 -14.29
N VAL A 24 40.01 -34.23 -14.92
CA VAL A 24 38.75 -33.90 -14.26
C VAL A 24 38.33 -35.02 -13.29
N SER A 25 38.34 -36.25 -13.77
CA SER A 25 37.98 -37.42 -12.98
C SER A 25 38.91 -37.55 -11.75
N PHE A 26 40.22 -37.42 -11.95
CA PHE A 26 41.21 -37.53 -10.87
C PHE A 26 41.02 -36.44 -9.81
N GLY A 27 40.80 -35.17 -10.20
CA GLY A 27 40.56 -34.07 -9.25
C GLY A 27 39.32 -34.31 -8.37
N ILE A 28 38.23 -34.85 -8.93
CA ILE A 28 37.00 -35.12 -8.18
C ILE A 28 37.20 -36.29 -7.22
N THR A 29 37.87 -37.37 -7.65
CA THR A 29 38.18 -38.53 -6.81
C THR A 29 39.09 -38.11 -5.65
N GLN A 30 40.04 -37.19 -5.86
CA GLN A 30 40.93 -36.68 -4.83
C GLN A 30 40.16 -35.94 -3.72
N ILE A 31 39.18 -35.06 -4.11
CA ILE A 31 38.29 -34.41 -3.13
C ILE A 31 37.45 -35.44 -2.37
N SER A 32 36.88 -36.42 -3.07
CA SER A 32 36.05 -37.49 -2.47
C SER A 32 36.81 -38.29 -1.41
N ARG A 33 38.06 -38.65 -1.68
CA ARG A 33 38.93 -39.42 -0.75
C ARG A 33 39.36 -38.60 0.46
N ASN A 34 39.69 -37.32 0.27
CA ASN A 34 40.18 -36.43 1.34
C ASN A 34 39.13 -35.41 1.79
N SER A 35 37.85 -35.73 1.67
CA SER A 35 36.72 -34.83 1.85
C SER A 35 36.70 -34.08 3.19
N TYR A 36 37.18 -34.67 4.27
CA TYR A 36 37.28 -34.00 5.57
C TYR A 36 38.25 -32.84 5.56
N TRP A 37 39.37 -32.98 4.85
CA TRP A 37 40.37 -31.92 4.72
C TRP A 37 39.84 -30.72 3.94
N TYR A 38 39.19 -30.97 2.84
CA TYR A 38 38.57 -29.92 2.02
C TYR A 38 37.34 -29.29 2.69
N SER A 39 36.67 -29.98 3.60
CA SER A 39 35.52 -29.47 4.33
C SER A 39 35.83 -28.22 5.16
N TRP A 40 37.03 -28.08 5.70
CA TRP A 40 37.46 -26.88 6.42
C TRP A 40 37.51 -25.64 5.52
N LEU A 41 38.09 -25.79 4.34
CA LEU A 41 38.15 -24.70 3.36
C LEU A 41 36.74 -24.31 2.89
N MET A 42 35.89 -25.28 2.63
CA MET A 42 34.50 -25.03 2.26
C MET A 42 33.73 -24.29 3.33
N LEU A 43 33.92 -24.64 4.61
CA LEU A 43 33.28 -23.93 5.71
C LEU A 43 33.69 -22.45 5.76
N ILE A 44 34.98 -22.16 5.55
CA ILE A 44 35.47 -20.77 5.52
C ILE A 44 34.78 -20.00 4.37
N PHE A 45 34.69 -20.59 3.18
CA PHE A 45 34.01 -19.96 2.05
C PHE A 45 32.52 -19.78 2.30
N ILE A 46 31.81 -20.82 2.77
CA ILE A 46 30.39 -20.78 3.06
C ILE A 46 30.08 -19.72 4.12
N PHE A 47 30.85 -19.71 5.23
CA PHE A 47 30.65 -18.75 6.31
C PHE A 47 30.88 -17.31 5.86
N SER A 48 31.93 -17.08 5.07
CA SER A 48 32.23 -15.73 4.57
C SER A 48 31.24 -15.24 3.53
N ILE A 49 30.82 -16.08 2.59
CA ILE A 49 29.81 -15.73 1.58
C ILE A 49 28.45 -15.53 2.26
N SER A 50 28.03 -16.44 3.13
CA SER A 50 26.77 -16.38 3.87
C SER A 50 26.72 -15.16 4.80
N GLY A 51 27.78 -14.92 5.56
CA GLY A 51 27.88 -13.78 6.48
C GLY A 51 27.86 -12.44 5.74
N THR A 52 28.65 -12.31 4.68
CA THR A 52 28.65 -11.09 3.86
C THR A 52 27.27 -10.82 3.27
N LEU A 53 26.64 -11.87 2.68
CA LEU A 53 25.33 -11.72 2.06
C LEU A 53 24.24 -11.39 3.10
N ALA A 54 24.25 -12.02 4.25
CA ALA A 54 23.28 -11.74 5.32
C ALA A 54 23.40 -10.31 5.83
N ILE A 55 24.61 -9.86 6.19
CA ILE A 55 24.85 -8.53 6.76
C ILE A 55 24.59 -7.44 5.72
N SER A 56 25.05 -7.61 4.48
CA SER A 56 24.79 -6.65 3.41
C SER A 56 23.31 -6.57 3.03
N SER A 57 22.61 -7.71 3.06
CA SER A 57 21.16 -7.73 2.81
C SER A 57 20.38 -6.97 3.89
N ILE A 58 20.76 -7.10 5.16
CA ILE A 58 20.15 -6.32 6.26
C ILE A 58 20.36 -4.82 6.02
N HIS A 59 21.59 -4.41 5.73
CA HIS A 59 21.89 -3.00 5.48
C HIS A 59 21.08 -2.45 4.30
N ARG A 60 21.06 -3.16 3.15
CA ARG A 60 20.29 -2.77 1.97
C ARG A 60 18.79 -2.75 2.23
N THR A 61 18.29 -3.71 2.98
CA THR A 61 16.89 -3.77 3.38
C THR A 61 16.50 -2.53 4.19
N MET A 62 17.29 -2.17 5.19
CA MET A 62 17.04 -0.98 6.01
C MET A 62 17.10 0.32 5.19
N GLU A 63 18.09 0.46 4.31
CA GLU A 63 18.23 1.64 3.46
C GLU A 63 17.04 1.81 2.51
N ILE A 64 16.68 0.77 1.77
CA ILE A 64 15.61 0.82 0.76
C ILE A 64 14.24 0.93 1.41
N ASN A 65 13.95 0.11 2.44
CA ASN A 65 12.69 0.20 3.15
C ASN A 65 12.52 1.54 3.87
N GLY A 66 13.60 2.13 4.41
CA GLY A 66 13.56 3.47 4.98
C GLY A 66 13.14 4.55 3.97
N ILE A 67 13.70 4.51 2.76
CA ILE A 67 13.32 5.43 1.67
C ILE A 67 11.88 5.18 1.19
N GLN A 68 11.50 3.91 1.05
CA GLN A 68 10.15 3.54 0.61
C GLN A 68 9.10 3.87 1.66
N LYS A 69 9.41 3.72 2.95
CA LYS A 69 8.54 4.12 4.07
C LYS A 69 8.23 5.62 4.01
N VAL A 70 9.23 6.47 3.74
CA VAL A 70 8.99 7.90 3.53
C VAL A 70 8.01 8.14 2.38
N SER A 71 8.19 7.45 1.25
CA SER A 71 7.26 7.56 0.12
C SER A 71 5.85 7.06 0.45
N TYR A 72 5.74 6.02 1.27
CA TYR A 72 4.48 5.51 1.79
C TYR A 72 3.77 6.52 2.69
N GLU A 73 4.48 7.19 3.59
CA GLU A 73 3.92 8.19 4.51
C GLU A 73 3.53 9.50 3.82
N THR A 74 4.28 9.92 2.81
CA THR A 74 4.03 11.19 2.10
C THR A 74 3.06 11.04 0.93
N ILE A 75 2.83 9.82 0.46
CA ILE A 75 2.03 9.48 -0.74
C ILE A 75 2.67 10.03 -2.03
N SER A 76 3.05 11.30 -2.05
CA SER A 76 3.67 12.03 -3.14
C SER A 76 4.93 12.76 -2.65
N ASP A 77 5.29 13.92 -3.24
CA ASP A 77 6.47 14.66 -2.83
C ASP A 77 6.25 15.46 -1.54
N VAL A 78 5.06 16.04 -1.36
CA VAL A 78 4.67 16.80 -0.17
C VAL A 78 3.25 16.42 0.26
N ARG A 79 3.05 16.19 1.55
CA ARG A 79 1.74 15.99 2.18
C ARG A 79 1.52 17.10 3.20
N LEU A 80 0.44 17.85 3.02
CA LEU A 80 -0.04 18.88 3.94
C LEU A 80 -1.21 18.32 4.72
N ILE A 81 -1.16 18.40 6.04
CA ILE A 81 -2.22 17.99 6.96
C ILE A 81 -2.71 19.24 7.66
N GLU A 82 -3.97 19.60 7.40
CA GLU A 82 -4.59 20.78 8.02
C GLU A 82 -4.97 20.48 9.47
N SER A 83 -4.51 21.32 10.38
CA SER A 83 -4.81 21.20 11.80
C SER A 83 -6.18 21.76 12.17
N SER A 84 -6.82 22.54 11.27
CA SER A 84 -8.12 23.11 11.48
C SER A 84 -9.24 22.07 11.41
N PRO A 85 -10.18 22.03 12.36
CA PRO A 85 -11.32 21.12 12.30
C PRO A 85 -12.26 21.41 11.12
N PHE A 86 -12.13 22.57 10.50
CA PHE A 86 -12.95 23.00 9.35
C PHE A 86 -12.41 22.49 8.00
N GLY A 87 -11.24 21.88 7.97
CA GLY A 87 -10.59 21.39 6.76
C GLY A 87 -10.14 22.52 5.80
N ILE A 88 -9.67 22.11 4.63
CA ILE A 88 -9.07 23.00 3.61
C ILE A 88 -10.17 23.63 2.76
N LYS A 89 -10.23 24.95 2.71
CA LYS A 89 -11.21 25.68 1.91
C LYS A 89 -10.87 25.58 0.42
N LYS A 90 -11.88 25.78 -0.44
CA LYS A 90 -11.70 25.78 -1.89
C LYS A 90 -10.75 26.90 -2.34
N GLU A 91 -10.82 28.07 -1.70
CA GLU A 91 -9.92 29.20 -1.95
C GLU A 91 -8.45 28.85 -1.66
N ASP A 92 -8.20 28.02 -0.63
CA ASP A 92 -6.86 27.57 -0.28
C ASP A 92 -6.35 26.52 -1.26
N GLN A 93 -7.24 25.69 -1.82
CA GLN A 93 -6.88 24.76 -2.91
C GLN A 93 -6.50 25.53 -4.19
N GLU A 94 -7.19 26.62 -4.50
CA GLU A 94 -6.84 27.51 -5.62
C GLU A 94 -5.49 28.20 -5.40
N LYS A 95 -5.17 28.62 -4.17
CA LYS A 95 -3.84 29.15 -3.84
C LYS A 95 -2.72 28.15 -4.08
N ILE A 96 -2.95 26.85 -3.76
CA ILE A 96 -1.97 25.79 -3.99
C ILE A 96 -1.59 25.72 -5.47
N MET A 97 -2.56 25.78 -6.38
CA MET A 97 -2.30 25.77 -7.82
C MET A 97 -1.54 27.01 -8.33
N ASN A 98 -1.65 28.13 -7.62
CA ASN A 98 -0.96 29.35 -7.96
C ASN A 98 0.48 29.43 -7.38
N ILE A 99 0.88 28.44 -6.54
CA ILE A 99 2.27 28.33 -6.09
C ILE A 99 3.11 27.81 -7.27
N GLY A 100 4.11 28.58 -7.65
CA GLY A 100 5.03 28.20 -8.72
C GLY A 100 5.68 26.85 -8.46
N ASN A 101 5.83 26.02 -9.50
CA ASN A 101 6.46 24.69 -9.46
C ASN A 101 5.69 23.59 -8.74
N VAL A 102 4.41 23.77 -8.42
CA VAL A 102 3.49 22.69 -8.11
C VAL A 102 2.93 22.14 -9.42
N ASP A 103 3.24 20.89 -9.74
CA ASP A 103 2.83 20.26 -11.00
C ASP A 103 1.38 19.80 -10.96
N ASP A 104 0.95 19.21 -9.84
CA ASP A 104 -0.42 18.69 -9.63
C ASP A 104 -0.68 18.45 -8.15
N TYR A 105 -1.97 18.31 -7.76
CA TYR A 105 -2.37 17.99 -6.40
C TYR A 105 -3.63 17.15 -6.34
N SER A 106 -3.81 16.44 -5.23
CA SER A 106 -5.05 15.75 -4.88
C SER A 106 -5.41 15.98 -3.42
N THR A 107 -6.69 16.09 -3.15
CA THR A 107 -7.23 16.29 -1.81
C THR A 107 -7.67 14.98 -1.18
N ILE A 108 -7.51 14.85 0.13
CA ILE A 108 -7.87 13.67 0.91
C ILE A 108 -8.70 14.11 2.12
N LEU A 109 -9.75 13.38 2.40
CA LEU A 109 -10.47 13.47 3.67
C LEU A 109 -10.13 12.21 4.49
N ARG A 110 -9.44 12.42 5.59
CA ARG A 110 -9.15 11.38 6.57
C ARG A 110 -10.11 11.51 7.75
N SER A 111 -10.69 10.39 8.15
CA SER A 111 -11.62 10.32 9.27
C SER A 111 -11.54 8.95 9.95
N GLU A 112 -12.15 8.82 11.11
CA GLU A 112 -12.36 7.55 11.79
C GLU A 112 -13.77 7.06 11.51
N GLY A 113 -13.91 5.75 11.27
CA GLY A 113 -15.18 5.05 11.19
C GLY A 113 -15.25 3.94 12.24
N SER A 114 -16.45 3.44 12.51
CA SER A 114 -16.62 2.28 13.35
C SER A 114 -17.71 1.35 12.85
N MET A 115 -17.56 0.06 13.17
CA MET A 115 -18.62 -0.92 12.98
C MET A 115 -19.63 -0.83 14.13
N GLY A 116 -20.91 -1.13 13.84
CA GLY A 116 -21.96 -1.16 14.86
C GLY A 116 -22.75 0.13 15.03
N THR A 117 -23.83 0.02 15.79
CA THR A 117 -24.91 1.02 15.86
C THR A 117 -24.63 2.20 16.77
N THR A 118 -23.59 2.17 17.58
CA THR A 118 -23.34 3.19 18.62
C THR A 118 -21.96 3.83 18.54
N GLY A 119 -21.17 3.54 17.49
CA GLY A 119 -19.79 4.02 17.40
C GLY A 119 -18.82 3.37 18.41
N SER A 120 -19.27 2.33 19.13
CA SER A 120 -18.48 1.58 20.11
C SER A 120 -17.86 0.29 19.55
N GLY A 121 -18.11 -0.02 18.26
CA GLY A 121 -17.54 -1.17 17.57
C GLY A 121 -16.07 -0.97 17.20
N ASN A 122 -15.52 -1.95 16.49
CA ASN A 122 -14.16 -1.86 15.98
C ASN A 122 -13.99 -0.57 15.16
N LYS A 123 -12.95 0.18 15.50
CA LYS A 123 -12.60 1.43 14.84
C LYS A 123 -11.64 1.16 13.69
N PHE A 124 -11.86 1.85 12.59
CA PHE A 124 -11.02 1.77 11.41
C PHE A 124 -10.77 3.16 10.80
N GLU A 125 -9.71 3.25 10.04
CA GLU A 125 -9.37 4.46 9.31
C GLU A 125 -10.20 4.57 8.02
N ILE A 126 -10.68 5.78 7.75
CA ILE A 126 -11.34 6.12 6.48
C ILE A 126 -10.46 7.08 5.70
N LEU A 127 -10.17 6.72 4.46
CA LEU A 127 -9.52 7.56 3.46
C LEU A 127 -10.48 7.83 2.31
N ALA A 128 -10.96 9.06 2.21
CA ALA A 128 -11.70 9.49 1.04
C ALA A 128 -10.77 10.27 0.11
N ILE A 129 -10.65 9.81 -1.13
CA ILE A 129 -9.64 10.25 -2.11
C ILE A 129 -10.27 10.61 -3.44
N GLU A 130 -9.52 11.30 -4.30
CA GLU A 130 -9.89 11.57 -5.70
C GLU A 130 -9.37 10.44 -6.61
N PRO A 131 -10.20 9.46 -7.03
CA PRO A 131 -9.74 8.24 -7.71
C PRO A 131 -9.06 8.48 -9.06
N GLU A 132 -9.36 9.59 -9.74
CA GLU A 132 -8.81 9.93 -11.06
C GLU A 132 -7.46 10.66 -10.98
N LYS A 133 -7.23 11.39 -9.87
CA LYS A 133 -6.01 12.20 -9.69
C LYS A 133 -4.94 11.47 -8.91
N LEU A 134 -5.32 10.83 -7.79
CA LEU A 134 -4.37 10.23 -6.88
C LEU A 134 -3.40 9.22 -7.54
N PRO A 135 -3.81 8.34 -8.47
CA PRO A 135 -2.89 7.40 -9.12
C PRO A 135 -1.74 8.05 -9.89
N LYS A 136 -1.91 9.29 -10.35
CA LYS A 136 -0.88 10.03 -11.09
C LYS A 136 0.18 10.66 -10.18
N LEU A 137 -0.15 10.84 -8.91
CA LEU A 137 0.67 11.50 -7.91
C LEU A 137 1.31 10.53 -6.93
N ALA A 138 0.57 9.48 -6.58
CA ALA A 138 0.92 8.60 -5.48
C ALA A 138 1.99 7.58 -5.88
N TRP A 139 2.91 7.34 -4.94
CA TRP A 139 3.80 6.21 -5.02
C TRP A 139 3.07 4.94 -4.55
N PHE A 140 3.11 3.90 -5.38
CA PHE A 140 2.48 2.62 -5.10
C PHE A 140 3.39 1.47 -5.54
N ARG A 141 3.61 0.49 -4.68
CA ARG A 141 4.45 -0.67 -4.96
C ARG A 141 3.60 -1.85 -5.43
N ASN A 142 4.12 -2.66 -6.35
CA ASN A 142 3.36 -3.74 -7.01
C ASN A 142 2.86 -4.85 -6.06
N ASP A 143 3.45 -4.98 -4.88
CA ASP A 143 3.04 -5.96 -3.87
C ASP A 143 2.00 -5.43 -2.87
N PHE A 144 1.52 -4.19 -3.04
CA PHE A 144 0.47 -3.61 -2.21
C PHE A 144 -0.94 -4.09 -2.57
N GLY A 145 -1.09 -4.73 -3.71
CA GLY A 145 -2.35 -5.31 -4.16
C GLY A 145 -2.15 -6.21 -5.36
N LYS A 146 -3.18 -6.99 -5.68
CA LYS A 146 -3.18 -7.88 -6.86
C LYS A 146 -3.27 -7.13 -8.19
N GLU A 147 -3.76 -5.90 -8.15
CA GLU A 147 -4.02 -5.03 -9.29
C GLU A 147 -3.25 -3.72 -9.13
N SER A 148 -3.08 -2.96 -10.22
CA SER A 148 -2.50 -1.62 -10.15
C SER A 148 -3.40 -0.66 -9.38
N MET A 149 -2.82 0.40 -8.79
CA MET A 149 -3.58 1.41 -8.04
C MET A 149 -4.74 1.99 -8.87
N ASP A 150 -4.50 2.30 -10.14
CA ASP A 150 -5.52 2.85 -11.04
C ASP A 150 -6.69 1.87 -11.24
N GLN A 151 -6.41 0.56 -11.40
CA GLN A 151 -7.47 -0.45 -11.54
C GLN A 151 -8.27 -0.62 -10.24
N ILE A 152 -7.59 -0.62 -9.09
CA ILE A 152 -8.23 -0.71 -7.78
C ILE A 152 -9.15 0.50 -7.57
N LEU A 153 -8.65 1.71 -7.79
CA LEU A 153 -9.41 2.93 -7.53
C LEU A 153 -10.56 3.18 -8.52
N ARG A 154 -10.46 2.67 -9.76
CA ARG A 154 -11.58 2.71 -10.71
C ARG A 154 -12.84 2.01 -10.19
N LYS A 155 -12.70 0.99 -9.33
CA LYS A 155 -13.84 0.31 -8.70
C LYS A 155 -14.66 1.22 -7.78
N LEU A 156 -14.09 2.34 -7.33
CA LEU A 156 -14.81 3.40 -6.62
C LEU A 156 -15.62 4.30 -7.57
N SER A 157 -15.17 4.45 -8.82
CA SER A 157 -15.71 5.41 -9.80
C SER A 157 -16.77 4.82 -10.73
N GLU A 158 -17.02 3.51 -10.68
CA GLU A 158 -18.00 2.85 -11.56
C GLU A 158 -19.36 3.50 -11.40
N ASN A 159 -19.84 4.15 -12.45
CA ASN A 159 -21.12 4.82 -12.72
C ASN A 159 -21.03 6.36 -12.82
N LYS A 160 -20.58 6.83 -14.00
CA LYS A 160 -20.48 8.29 -14.32
C LYS A 160 -21.77 8.94 -14.87
N ASN A 161 -22.86 8.24 -15.01
CA ASN A 161 -24.08 8.75 -15.70
C ASN A 161 -25.09 9.42 -14.78
N GLU A 162 -24.68 10.04 -13.69
CA GLU A 162 -25.58 10.82 -12.85
C GLU A 162 -25.95 12.13 -13.55
N LYS A 163 -27.18 12.25 -13.99
CA LYS A 163 -27.76 13.55 -14.30
C LYS A 163 -28.14 14.23 -12.98
N ASP A 164 -27.35 15.22 -12.60
CA ASP A 164 -27.71 16.08 -11.49
C ASP A 164 -29.09 16.68 -11.72
N LEU A 165 -29.93 16.62 -10.70
CA LEU A 165 -31.23 17.27 -10.75
C LEU A 165 -31.07 18.73 -10.31
N ILE A 166 -30.99 19.62 -11.28
CA ILE A 166 -30.66 21.03 -11.09
C ILE A 166 -31.91 21.90 -11.25
N ILE A 167 -32.12 22.80 -10.29
CA ILE A 167 -33.10 23.88 -10.35
C ILE A 167 -32.37 25.13 -10.90
N ASN A 168 -32.79 25.61 -12.05
CA ASN A 168 -32.18 26.77 -12.69
C ASN A 168 -32.62 28.11 -12.04
N GLN A 169 -31.99 29.21 -12.44
CA GLN A 169 -32.25 30.57 -11.89
C GLN A 169 -33.65 31.14 -12.18
N ASN A 170 -34.40 30.55 -13.11
CA ASN A 170 -35.69 31.03 -13.54
C ASN A 170 -36.86 30.62 -12.65
N PHE A 171 -36.61 29.92 -11.56
CA PHE A 171 -37.64 29.37 -10.68
C PHE A 171 -37.66 30.08 -9.33
N GLU A 172 -38.87 30.38 -8.84
CA GLU A 172 -39.13 31.03 -7.55
C GLU A 172 -39.49 30.02 -6.46
N LYS A 173 -40.24 28.96 -6.84
CA LYS A 173 -40.76 27.95 -5.90
C LYS A 173 -40.51 26.54 -6.40
N ILE A 174 -40.53 25.61 -5.48
CA ILE A 174 -40.48 24.17 -5.76
C ILE A 174 -41.69 23.48 -5.14
N SER A 175 -42.24 22.49 -5.82
CA SER A 175 -43.34 21.70 -5.29
C SER A 175 -43.07 20.21 -5.37
N ILE A 176 -43.59 19.47 -4.41
CA ILE A 176 -43.64 18.01 -4.41
C ILE A 176 -45.08 17.59 -4.24
N THR A 177 -45.57 16.74 -5.17
CA THR A 177 -46.86 16.14 -5.08
C THR A 177 -46.77 14.90 -4.19
N ALA A 178 -47.46 14.94 -3.02
CA ALA A 178 -47.34 13.90 -1.99
C ALA A 178 -48.65 13.66 -1.25
N LYS A 179 -48.72 12.49 -0.54
CA LYS A 179 -49.82 12.10 0.33
C LYS A 179 -49.35 11.18 1.43
N ALA A 180 -49.74 11.39 2.68
CA ALA A 180 -49.56 10.40 3.76
C ALA A 180 -50.78 9.48 3.84
N GLU A 181 -50.59 8.21 4.22
CA GLU A 181 -51.71 7.24 4.40
C GLU A 181 -52.58 7.64 5.61
N LYS A 182 -51.98 8.15 6.66
CA LYS A 182 -52.65 8.49 7.94
C LYS A 182 -52.35 9.94 8.35
N LYS A 183 -53.24 10.52 9.16
CA LYS A 183 -53.01 11.82 9.77
C LYS A 183 -51.96 11.70 10.87
N ILE A 184 -50.80 12.30 10.64
CA ILE A 184 -49.72 12.36 11.61
C ILE A 184 -49.50 13.81 11.97
N LYS A 185 -49.59 14.10 13.28
CA LYS A 185 -49.34 15.46 13.78
C LYS A 185 -47.87 15.87 13.55
N ASN A 186 -47.65 17.13 13.29
CA ASN A 186 -46.33 17.73 13.20
C ASN A 186 -45.37 17.04 12.22
N THR A 187 -45.87 16.54 11.07
CA THR A 187 -45.06 15.92 10.04
C THR A 187 -44.92 16.86 8.85
N PHE A 188 -43.68 17.27 8.58
CA PHE A 188 -43.34 18.23 7.55
C PHE A 188 -42.51 17.57 6.43
N LEU A 189 -42.77 17.97 5.20
CA LEU A 189 -41.99 17.56 4.05
C LEU A 189 -40.89 18.60 3.80
N TRP A 190 -39.67 18.14 3.68
CA TRP A 190 -38.50 18.96 3.39
C TRP A 190 -37.84 18.51 2.11
N ILE A 191 -37.26 19.47 1.39
CA ILE A 191 -36.32 19.19 0.30
C ILE A 191 -34.96 19.78 0.65
N VAL A 192 -33.91 19.02 0.44
CA VAL A 192 -32.52 19.44 0.71
C VAL A 192 -31.87 19.80 -0.59
N LEU A 193 -31.32 21.01 -0.64
CA LEU A 193 -30.71 21.61 -1.82
C LEU A 193 -29.26 22.03 -1.53
N LYS A 194 -28.39 21.84 -2.51
CA LYS A 194 -27.03 22.42 -2.51
C LYS A 194 -26.99 23.59 -3.50
N GLY A 195 -26.85 24.80 -3.00
CA GLY A 195 -26.78 26.00 -3.79
C GLY A 195 -25.47 26.13 -4.60
N ASN A 196 -25.46 27.08 -5.55
CA ASN A 196 -24.26 27.37 -6.35
C ASN A 196 -23.07 27.88 -5.48
N ASP A 197 -23.37 28.47 -4.34
CA ASP A 197 -22.38 28.88 -3.32
C ASP A 197 -21.83 27.70 -2.50
N GLY A 198 -22.25 26.46 -2.82
CA GLY A 198 -21.87 25.24 -2.12
C GLY A 198 -22.57 25.02 -0.80
N ARG A 199 -23.41 25.94 -0.31
CA ARG A 199 -24.17 25.79 0.93
C ARG A 199 -25.30 24.78 0.76
N ILE A 200 -25.52 23.99 1.80
CA ILE A 200 -26.65 23.06 1.88
C ILE A 200 -27.75 23.71 2.70
N SER A 201 -28.94 23.73 2.13
CA SER A 201 -30.10 24.40 2.72
C SER A 201 -31.33 23.50 2.61
N THR A 202 -32.18 23.59 3.61
CA THR A 202 -33.45 22.87 3.66
C THR A 202 -34.60 23.82 3.33
N VAL A 203 -35.42 23.43 2.38
CA VAL A 203 -36.66 24.15 2.05
C VAL A 203 -37.84 23.37 2.62
N THR A 204 -38.61 24.01 3.48
CA THR A 204 -39.84 23.40 4.05
C THR A 204 -40.98 23.53 3.07
N LEU A 205 -41.61 22.42 2.75
CA LEU A 205 -42.75 22.33 1.83
C LEU A 205 -44.11 22.33 2.54
N GLY A 206 -44.09 22.42 3.87
CA GLY A 206 -45.29 22.43 4.69
C GLY A 206 -45.64 21.07 5.29
N GLN A 207 -46.76 21.03 6.01
CA GLN A 207 -47.30 19.81 6.64
C GLN A 207 -47.88 18.87 5.58
N ILE A 208 -47.63 17.55 5.73
CA ILE A 208 -48.08 16.55 4.76
C ILE A 208 -49.59 16.31 4.90
N ASN A 209 -50.30 16.37 3.78
CA ASN A 209 -51.74 16.05 3.72
C ASN A 209 -51.98 14.53 3.73
N HIS A 210 -53.11 14.11 4.35
CA HIS A 210 -53.50 12.71 4.44
C HIS A 210 -54.80 12.40 3.66
N ASP A 211 -55.63 13.42 3.40
CA ASP A 211 -56.94 13.22 2.78
C ASP A 211 -56.84 12.98 1.26
N LYS A 212 -55.96 13.75 0.60
CA LYS A 212 -55.78 13.70 -0.86
C LYS A 212 -54.33 13.94 -1.26
N VAL A 213 -53.97 13.44 -2.44
CA VAL A 213 -52.71 13.81 -3.09
C VAL A 213 -52.73 15.31 -3.38
N SER A 214 -51.74 16.02 -2.92
CA SER A 214 -51.67 17.49 -3.05
C SER A 214 -50.23 17.97 -3.24
N ASP A 215 -50.12 19.16 -3.81
CA ASP A 215 -48.83 19.82 -4.00
C ASP A 215 -48.42 20.53 -2.71
N HIS A 216 -47.22 20.21 -2.26
CA HIS A 216 -46.54 20.85 -1.11
C HIS A 216 -45.50 21.79 -1.68
N ILE A 217 -45.62 23.09 -1.42
CA ILE A 217 -44.87 24.18 -2.09
C ILE A 217 -43.91 24.83 -1.11
N GLY A 218 -42.64 24.98 -1.52
CA GLY A 218 -41.61 25.72 -0.80
C GLY A 218 -41.03 26.87 -1.61
N ASP A 219 -40.55 27.88 -0.90
CA ASP A 219 -39.97 29.10 -1.47
C ASP A 219 -38.43 28.92 -1.62
N LEU A 220 -37.91 29.31 -2.80
CA LEU A 220 -36.48 29.26 -3.17
C LEU A 220 -35.75 30.59 -2.97
N SER A 221 -36.41 31.63 -2.50
CA SER A 221 -35.83 32.98 -2.40
C SER A 221 -34.53 33.07 -1.59
N LYS A 222 -34.31 32.12 -0.65
CA LYS A 222 -33.11 32.07 0.21
C LYS A 222 -32.03 31.11 -0.33
N ILE A 223 -32.25 30.52 -1.50
CA ILE A 223 -31.35 29.53 -2.09
C ILE A 223 -30.53 30.17 -3.21
N SER A 224 -29.24 29.97 -3.20
CA SER A 224 -28.35 30.41 -4.28
C SER A 224 -28.53 29.52 -5.51
N LEU A 225 -29.30 29.97 -6.49
CA LEU A 225 -29.55 29.25 -7.73
C LEU A 225 -28.41 29.47 -8.77
N PRO A 226 -28.11 28.46 -9.64
CA PRO A 226 -28.74 27.18 -9.74
C PRO A 226 -28.42 26.25 -8.54
N ALA A 227 -29.37 25.42 -8.14
CA ALA A 227 -29.22 24.53 -6.99
C ALA A 227 -29.48 23.07 -7.37
N LYS A 228 -28.71 22.16 -6.76
CA LYS A 228 -28.85 20.70 -6.93
C LYS A 228 -29.78 20.15 -5.86
N ILE A 229 -30.75 19.32 -6.27
CA ILE A 229 -31.62 18.57 -5.34
C ILE A 229 -30.84 17.36 -4.83
N LEU A 230 -30.71 17.25 -3.49
CA LEU A 230 -29.98 16.16 -2.84
C LEU A 230 -30.91 15.11 -2.22
N ALA A 231 -32.00 15.54 -1.55
CA ALA A 231 -32.89 14.63 -0.84
C ALA A 231 -34.30 15.20 -0.70
N VAL A 232 -35.25 14.29 -0.45
CA VAL A 232 -36.58 14.57 0.07
C VAL A 232 -36.68 13.92 1.44
N GLN A 233 -36.91 14.74 2.46
CA GLN A 233 -36.87 14.32 3.86
C GLN A 233 -38.21 14.56 4.56
N VAL A 234 -38.48 13.74 5.56
CA VAL A 234 -39.60 13.89 6.46
C VAL A 234 -39.08 14.33 7.81
N TYR A 235 -39.53 15.48 8.28
CA TYR A 235 -39.21 16.03 9.58
C TYR A 235 -40.38 15.94 10.54
N GLN A 236 -40.16 15.35 11.71
CA GLN A 236 -41.13 15.25 12.80
C GLN A 236 -40.50 15.79 14.07
N PRO A 237 -40.76 17.02 14.48
CA PRO A 237 -40.27 17.54 15.76
C PRO A 237 -40.94 16.81 16.93
N GLY A 238 -40.12 16.31 17.84
CA GLY A 238 -40.39 15.58 19.09
C GLY A 238 -41.81 15.56 19.61
N SER A 239 -42.61 14.60 19.18
CA SER A 239 -43.93 14.32 19.70
C SER A 239 -44.08 12.83 20.01
N GLU A 240 -45.04 12.46 20.85
CA GLU A 240 -45.38 11.06 21.18
C GLU A 240 -45.78 10.24 19.95
N ASP A 241 -46.23 10.90 18.88
CA ASP A 241 -46.63 10.25 17.63
C ASP A 241 -45.47 9.98 16.64
N THR A 242 -44.24 10.39 16.97
CA THR A 242 -43.06 10.23 16.05
C THR A 242 -42.60 8.78 15.90
N SER A 243 -43.05 7.90 16.81
CA SER A 243 -42.70 6.48 16.79
C SER A 243 -43.62 5.61 15.94
N LYS A 244 -44.71 6.16 15.39
CA LYS A 244 -45.67 5.36 14.61
C LYS A 244 -45.24 5.21 13.16
N PRO A 245 -45.28 3.98 12.61
CA PRO A 245 -45.02 3.77 11.19
C PRO A 245 -46.14 4.36 10.36
N PHE A 246 -45.80 4.86 9.18
CA PHE A 246 -46.74 5.34 8.18
C PHE A 246 -46.17 5.27 6.78
N GLN A 247 -47.09 5.24 5.79
CA GLN A 247 -46.72 5.28 4.39
C GLN A 247 -46.83 6.70 3.84
N LEU A 248 -45.81 7.11 3.04
CA LEU A 248 -45.77 8.35 2.31
C LEU A 248 -45.67 8.05 0.84
N TYR A 249 -46.66 8.52 0.06
CA TYR A 249 -46.63 8.48 -1.37
C TYR A 249 -46.03 9.76 -1.95
N LEU A 250 -45.08 9.63 -2.89
CA LEU A 250 -44.48 10.73 -3.64
C LEU A 250 -44.68 10.49 -5.14
N GLU A 251 -45.17 11.51 -5.87
CA GLU A 251 -45.46 11.37 -7.30
C GLU A 251 -44.45 12.05 -8.19
N LYS A 252 -44.22 13.36 -8.00
CA LYS A 252 -43.34 14.19 -8.85
C LYS A 252 -42.78 15.36 -8.10
N ILE A 253 -41.68 15.94 -8.68
CA ILE A 253 -41.14 17.24 -8.30
C ILE A 253 -41.31 18.20 -9.48
N GLU A 254 -41.82 19.38 -9.20
CA GLU A 254 -42.01 20.47 -10.15
C GLU A 254 -41.38 21.75 -9.65
N ALA A 255 -40.78 22.53 -10.55
CA ALA A 255 -40.33 23.88 -10.25
C ALA A 255 -41.38 24.86 -10.79
N ILE A 256 -41.55 25.98 -10.09
CA ILE A 256 -42.54 27.03 -10.42
C ILE A 256 -41.77 28.32 -10.72
N ASP A 257 -42.01 28.87 -11.90
CA ASP A 257 -41.38 30.10 -12.33
C ASP A 257 -42.08 31.35 -11.75
N PHE A 258 -41.57 32.53 -12.05
CA PHE A 258 -42.12 33.82 -11.61
C PHE A 258 -43.52 34.11 -12.20
N GLU A 259 -43.93 33.40 -13.26
CA GLU A 259 -45.23 33.52 -13.86
C GLU A 259 -46.23 32.48 -13.32
N ASN A 260 -45.87 31.75 -12.26
CA ASN A 260 -46.60 30.60 -11.68
C ASN A 260 -46.80 29.41 -12.62
N LYS A 261 -45.99 29.29 -13.67
CA LYS A 261 -46.00 28.14 -14.56
C LYS A 261 -45.21 26.99 -13.95
N LYS A 262 -45.80 25.81 -13.88
CA LYS A 262 -45.17 24.61 -13.36
C LYS A 262 -44.36 23.90 -14.44
N VAL A 263 -43.11 23.60 -14.16
CA VAL A 263 -42.23 22.81 -15.01
C VAL A 263 -41.86 21.55 -14.24
N LYS A 264 -42.22 20.40 -14.82
CA LYS A 264 -41.93 19.09 -14.24
C LYS A 264 -40.42 18.82 -14.32
N LEU A 265 -39.77 18.63 -13.18
CA LEU A 265 -38.37 18.24 -13.09
C LEU A 265 -38.22 16.72 -13.19
N ILE A 266 -38.96 15.96 -12.37
CA ILE A 266 -38.93 14.48 -12.37
C ILE A 266 -40.33 13.91 -12.06
N SER A 267 -40.50 12.62 -12.43
CA SER A 267 -41.51 11.71 -11.88
C SER A 267 -40.80 10.58 -11.15
N PHE A 268 -41.15 10.34 -9.90
CA PHE A 268 -40.52 9.29 -9.10
C PHE A 268 -40.73 7.89 -9.67
N SER A 269 -41.79 7.64 -10.40
CA SER A 269 -42.03 6.36 -11.06
C SER A 269 -41.04 6.03 -12.20
N ARG A 270 -40.38 7.05 -12.78
CA ARG A 270 -39.46 6.91 -13.91
C ARG A 270 -38.00 7.16 -13.53
N ASP A 271 -37.78 7.80 -12.39
CA ASP A 271 -36.43 8.16 -11.91
C ASP A 271 -35.91 7.11 -10.93
N GLN A 272 -34.93 6.33 -11.35
CA GLN A 272 -34.36 5.22 -10.58
C GLN A 272 -33.23 5.63 -9.63
N PHE A 273 -32.92 6.93 -9.54
CA PHE A 273 -31.76 7.44 -8.80
C PHE A 273 -32.09 7.87 -7.36
N TRP A 274 -33.00 7.17 -6.70
CA TRP A 274 -33.38 7.43 -5.32
C TRP A 274 -33.18 6.20 -4.45
N SER A 275 -32.69 6.41 -3.25
CA SER A 275 -32.53 5.37 -2.24
C SER A 275 -33.01 5.86 -0.87
N PRO A 276 -33.50 4.97 -0.02
CA PRO A 276 -33.87 5.32 1.34
C PRO A 276 -32.68 5.86 2.13
N ILE A 277 -32.91 6.84 3.00
CA ILE A 277 -31.92 7.32 3.96
C ILE A 277 -31.76 6.24 5.03
N PRO A 278 -30.54 5.69 5.26
CA PRO A 278 -30.33 4.63 6.25
C PRO A 278 -30.46 5.16 7.67
N SER A 279 -31.02 4.35 8.56
CA SER A 279 -31.06 4.59 10.00
C SER A 279 -30.06 3.71 10.74
N SER A 280 -30.02 3.86 12.07
CA SER A 280 -29.15 3.08 12.95
C SER A 280 -29.33 1.56 12.83
N GLU A 281 -30.50 1.12 12.48
CA GLU A 281 -30.86 -0.30 12.37
C GLU A 281 -30.96 -0.81 10.93
N GLY A 282 -30.68 0.07 9.96
CA GLY A 282 -30.49 -0.29 8.55
C GLY A 282 -31.73 -0.25 7.67
N LEU A 283 -32.96 -0.34 8.17
CA LEU A 283 -34.12 -0.64 7.33
C LEU A 283 -35.41 0.09 7.71
N ASP A 284 -35.35 1.28 8.29
CA ASP A 284 -36.56 1.99 8.72
C ASP A 284 -37.40 2.57 7.56
N THR A 285 -36.85 2.62 6.36
CA THR A 285 -37.54 3.13 5.19
C THR A 285 -37.48 2.12 4.07
N ILE A 286 -38.63 1.56 3.68
CA ILE A 286 -38.76 0.70 2.51
C ILE A 286 -39.34 1.54 1.38
N MET A 287 -38.76 1.44 0.19
CA MET A 287 -39.16 2.17 -1.00
C MET A 287 -39.69 1.20 -2.06
N GLU A 288 -40.93 1.38 -2.45
CA GLU A 288 -41.57 0.62 -3.55
C GLU A 288 -41.98 1.54 -4.70
N THR A 289 -41.55 1.20 -5.91
CA THR A 289 -41.96 1.95 -7.12
C THR A 289 -43.31 1.49 -7.58
N VAL A 290 -44.27 2.40 -7.73
CA VAL A 290 -45.60 2.18 -8.27
C VAL A 290 -45.75 2.90 -9.61
N SER A 291 -46.83 2.61 -10.33
CA SER A 291 -47.06 3.13 -11.70
C SER A 291 -47.02 4.66 -11.82
N THR A 292 -47.38 5.38 -10.79
CA THR A 292 -47.47 6.86 -10.79
C THR A 292 -46.44 7.55 -9.93
N GLY A 293 -45.73 6.82 -9.04
CA GLY A 293 -44.79 7.40 -8.10
C GLY A 293 -44.01 6.37 -7.33
N ILE A 294 -43.69 6.68 -6.07
CA ILE A 294 -43.09 5.76 -5.11
C ILE A 294 -43.84 5.79 -3.79
N ASN A 295 -43.98 4.63 -3.17
CA ASN A 295 -44.40 4.50 -1.78
C ASN A 295 -43.20 4.33 -0.87
N LEU A 296 -43.14 5.13 0.19
CA LEU A 296 -42.14 5.04 1.23
C LEU A 296 -42.80 4.52 2.50
N ASP A 297 -42.39 3.35 2.95
CA ASP A 297 -42.79 2.80 4.22
C ASP A 297 -41.80 3.26 5.29
N LEU A 298 -42.26 4.20 6.10
CA LEU A 298 -41.43 4.84 7.17
C LEU A 298 -41.71 4.10 8.47
N GLY A 299 -40.87 3.14 8.81
CA GLY A 299 -41.01 2.27 9.97
C GLY A 299 -40.86 2.97 11.32
N VAL A 300 -41.09 2.20 12.38
CA VAL A 300 -40.83 2.58 13.77
C VAL A 300 -39.32 2.56 13.96
N GLY A 301 -38.76 3.70 14.19
CA GLY A 301 -37.35 3.72 14.44
C GLY A 301 -36.90 5.13 14.66
N SER A 302 -35.88 5.47 15.09
CA SER A 302 -35.24 6.72 15.41
C SER A 302 -36.16 7.95 15.44
N THR A 303 -36.69 8.21 16.58
CA THR A 303 -37.33 9.50 16.96
C THR A 303 -36.37 10.70 16.77
N LYS A 304 -35.10 10.42 16.48
CA LYS A 304 -34.04 11.42 16.30
C LYS A 304 -33.40 11.39 14.91
N GLY A 305 -33.84 10.50 14.00
CA GLY A 305 -33.24 10.34 12.69
C GLY A 305 -33.92 11.15 11.60
N ILE A 306 -33.17 11.54 10.62
CA ILE A 306 -33.65 12.05 9.34
C ILE A 306 -34.19 10.87 8.56
N ARG A 307 -35.47 10.90 8.14
CA ARG A 307 -36.12 9.89 7.30
C ARG A 307 -36.42 10.44 5.92
N GLY A 308 -36.53 9.57 4.95
CA GLY A 308 -36.85 9.96 3.57
C GLY A 308 -35.99 9.26 2.53
N ILE A 309 -35.77 9.92 1.44
CA ILE A 309 -34.98 9.41 0.32
C ILE A 309 -33.93 10.45 -0.09
N TYR A 310 -32.80 9.96 -0.56
CA TYR A 310 -31.74 10.80 -1.11
C TYR A 310 -31.41 10.37 -2.55
N ARG A 311 -30.91 11.33 -3.32
CA ARG A 311 -30.53 11.07 -4.70
C ARG A 311 -29.17 10.39 -4.74
N THR A 312 -29.14 9.22 -5.37
CA THR A 312 -27.91 8.42 -5.49
C THR A 312 -27.95 7.53 -6.72
N LEU A 313 -26.78 7.25 -7.28
CA LEU A 313 -26.59 6.23 -8.31
C LEU A 313 -26.57 4.81 -7.74
N TYR A 314 -26.35 4.69 -6.45
CA TYR A 314 -26.09 3.41 -5.80
C TYR A 314 -27.36 2.93 -5.12
N LYS A 315 -27.95 1.86 -5.65
CA LYS A 315 -29.12 1.23 -5.02
C LYS A 315 -28.77 0.56 -3.67
N THR A 316 -27.51 0.24 -3.46
CA THR A 316 -27.07 -0.70 -2.44
C THR A 316 -26.08 -0.13 -1.41
N GLY A 317 -25.42 0.98 -1.71
CA GLY A 317 -24.47 1.60 -0.80
C GLY A 317 -23.32 2.30 -1.53
N ILE A 318 -22.54 3.09 -0.80
CA ILE A 318 -21.39 3.80 -1.35
C ILE A 318 -20.25 2.80 -1.57
N PRO A 319 -19.68 2.70 -2.78
CA PRO A 319 -18.58 1.80 -3.05
C PRO A 319 -17.36 2.10 -2.20
N ALA A 320 -16.81 1.07 -1.58
CA ALA A 320 -15.59 1.12 -0.78
C ALA A 320 -14.59 0.06 -1.21
N ILE A 321 -13.32 0.35 -0.99
CA ILE A 321 -12.21 -0.61 -1.03
C ILE A 321 -11.72 -0.76 0.39
N VAL A 322 -11.43 -1.98 0.82
CA VAL A 322 -10.98 -2.27 2.18
C VAL A 322 -9.66 -3.02 2.17
N ASP A 323 -8.92 -2.96 3.28
CA ASP A 323 -7.77 -3.81 3.45
C ASP A 323 -8.16 -5.23 3.87
N LYS A 324 -7.23 -6.17 3.77
CA LYS A 324 -7.45 -7.57 4.15
C LYS A 324 -7.77 -7.74 5.63
N ASP A 325 -7.20 -6.89 6.48
CA ASP A 325 -7.41 -6.97 7.91
C ASP A 325 -8.85 -6.60 8.26
N PHE A 326 -9.43 -5.61 7.58
CA PHE A 326 -10.85 -5.28 7.71
C PHE A 326 -11.76 -6.46 7.35
N LEU A 327 -11.51 -7.12 6.21
CA LEU A 327 -12.31 -8.28 5.78
C LEU A 327 -12.26 -9.40 6.82
N LYS A 328 -11.06 -9.71 7.30
CA LYS A 328 -10.83 -10.79 8.26
C LYS A 328 -11.44 -10.51 9.63
N ASN A 329 -11.21 -9.31 10.17
CA ASN A 329 -11.61 -8.98 11.54
C ASN A 329 -13.11 -8.75 11.69
N ASN A 330 -13.78 -8.32 10.59
CA ASN A 330 -15.21 -8.04 10.60
C ASN A 330 -16.06 -9.12 9.90
N ASP A 331 -15.46 -10.25 9.51
CA ASP A 331 -16.11 -11.37 8.81
C ASP A 331 -16.92 -10.89 7.60
N LYS A 332 -16.29 -10.10 6.72
CA LYS A 332 -16.86 -9.51 5.53
C LYS A 332 -16.20 -10.04 4.26
N ASN A 333 -16.97 -10.02 3.17
CA ASN A 333 -16.54 -10.42 1.83
C ASN A 333 -16.73 -9.29 0.82
N ILE A 334 -16.07 -9.43 -0.34
CA ILE A 334 -16.31 -8.53 -1.47
C ILE A 334 -17.78 -8.67 -1.91
N LYS A 335 -18.44 -7.53 -2.13
CA LYS A 335 -19.86 -7.33 -2.44
C LYS A 335 -20.81 -7.39 -1.24
N ASP A 336 -20.31 -7.55 -0.04
CA ASP A 336 -21.15 -7.39 1.15
C ASP A 336 -21.62 -5.94 1.30
N GLU A 337 -22.86 -5.78 1.72
CA GLU A 337 -23.53 -4.53 2.00
C GLU A 337 -23.78 -4.40 3.50
N PHE A 338 -23.41 -3.28 4.07
CA PHE A 338 -23.61 -3.02 5.49
C PHE A 338 -23.57 -1.52 5.78
N VAL A 339 -23.84 -1.17 7.02
CA VAL A 339 -23.81 0.23 7.48
C VAL A 339 -22.65 0.45 8.43
N ILE A 340 -21.92 1.53 8.23
CA ILE A 340 -20.84 1.97 9.12
C ILE A 340 -21.22 3.29 9.79
N TYR A 341 -20.60 3.60 10.93
CA TYR A 341 -20.81 4.85 11.64
C TYR A 341 -19.62 5.79 11.43
N VAL A 342 -19.87 6.97 10.87
CA VAL A 342 -18.86 7.97 10.53
C VAL A 342 -19.33 9.35 10.94
N ARG A 343 -18.57 10.07 11.77
CA ARG A 343 -18.90 11.44 12.19
C ARG A 343 -20.33 11.61 12.69
N GLY A 344 -20.88 10.64 13.42
CA GLY A 344 -22.24 10.73 13.94
C GLY A 344 -23.33 10.23 12.99
N ILE A 345 -22.98 9.69 11.81
CA ILE A 345 -23.91 9.33 10.74
C ILE A 345 -23.72 7.87 10.33
N TYR A 346 -24.81 7.24 9.99
CA TYR A 346 -24.87 5.90 9.41
C TYR A 346 -24.70 5.99 7.91
N VAL A 347 -23.64 5.37 7.39
CA VAL A 347 -23.27 5.38 5.97
C VAL A 347 -23.43 3.98 5.41
N PRO A 348 -24.31 3.79 4.39
CA PRO A 348 -24.44 2.51 3.71
C PRO A 348 -23.25 2.29 2.79
N VAL A 349 -22.64 1.10 2.86
CA VAL A 349 -21.41 0.76 2.16
C VAL A 349 -21.55 -0.57 1.43
N ILE A 350 -20.96 -0.66 0.25
CA ILE A 350 -20.72 -1.91 -0.49
C ILE A 350 -19.23 -2.10 -0.74
N ILE A 351 -18.68 -3.27 -0.41
CA ILE A 351 -17.28 -3.58 -0.66
C ILE A 351 -17.07 -3.94 -2.13
N ASN A 352 -16.40 -3.08 -2.90
CA ASN A 352 -16.13 -3.31 -4.32
C ASN A 352 -14.72 -3.82 -4.62
N GLY A 353 -13.84 -3.84 -3.64
CA GLY A 353 -12.47 -4.32 -3.83
C GLY A 353 -11.68 -4.45 -2.55
N GLU A 354 -10.55 -5.12 -2.67
CA GLU A 354 -9.57 -5.29 -1.59
C GLU A 354 -8.20 -4.73 -1.99
N VAL A 355 -7.42 -4.35 -0.98
CA VAL A 355 -6.02 -3.95 -1.11
C VAL A 355 -5.24 -4.56 0.07
N ASP A 356 -3.97 -4.91 -0.14
CA ASP A 356 -3.15 -5.44 0.94
C ASP A 356 -2.59 -4.32 1.81
N TYR A 357 -2.10 -3.26 1.16
CA TYR A 357 -1.52 -2.08 1.79
C TYR A 357 -1.87 -0.84 0.95
N PHE A 358 -2.10 0.28 1.62
CA PHE A 358 -2.36 1.54 0.94
C PHE A 358 -1.50 2.66 1.51
N PRO A 359 -0.88 3.52 0.68
CA PRO A 359 -0.03 4.61 1.14
C PRO A 359 -0.73 5.53 2.14
N SER A 360 0.01 5.96 3.16
CA SER A 360 -0.42 6.85 4.24
C SER A 360 -1.41 6.28 5.26
N SER A 361 -1.69 4.97 5.28
CA SER A 361 -2.44 4.43 6.41
C SER A 361 -1.73 4.76 7.73
N GLU A 362 -2.50 5.21 8.73
CA GLU A 362 -1.95 5.64 10.01
C GLU A 362 -1.67 4.44 10.93
N GLU A 363 -0.68 4.62 11.81
CA GLU A 363 -0.22 3.59 12.75
C GLU A 363 -1.27 3.21 13.80
N ASN A 364 -2.29 4.08 14.00
CA ASN A 364 -3.24 3.94 15.09
C ASN A 364 -4.44 3.01 14.79
N HIS A 365 -4.61 2.60 13.53
CA HIS A 365 -5.74 1.77 13.10
C HIS A 365 -5.25 0.56 12.32
N ASP A 366 -5.67 -0.62 12.77
CA ASP A 366 -5.32 -1.89 12.10
C ASP A 366 -6.12 -2.14 10.81
N GLU A 367 -7.16 -1.35 10.56
CA GLU A 367 -8.10 -1.53 9.46
C GLU A 367 -8.27 -0.25 8.66
N LEU A 368 -8.47 -0.39 7.34
CA LEU A 368 -8.59 0.73 6.40
C LEU A 368 -9.77 0.55 5.46
N MET A 369 -10.51 1.64 5.25
CA MET A 369 -11.57 1.72 4.24
C MET A 369 -11.38 2.97 3.38
N ILE A 370 -11.40 2.78 2.05
CA ILE A 370 -11.13 3.82 1.05
C ILE A 370 -12.39 4.12 0.27
N PHE A 371 -12.72 5.40 0.13
CA PHE A 371 -13.88 5.91 -0.61
C PHE A 371 -13.48 6.91 -1.70
N ASP A 372 -14.38 7.08 -2.65
CA ASP A 372 -14.38 8.27 -3.50
C ASP A 372 -14.76 9.51 -2.67
N LEU A 373 -13.89 10.53 -2.69
CA LEU A 373 -14.05 11.74 -1.88
C LEU A 373 -15.39 12.44 -2.16
N GLN A 374 -15.76 12.58 -3.41
CA GLN A 374 -16.98 13.29 -3.77
C GLN A 374 -18.23 12.53 -3.32
N LYS A 375 -18.22 11.21 -3.43
CA LYS A 375 -19.37 10.37 -3.08
C LYS A 375 -19.64 10.36 -1.58
N ILE A 376 -18.60 10.10 -0.79
CA ILE A 376 -18.76 10.07 0.68
C ILE A 376 -19.06 11.45 1.25
N THR A 377 -18.39 12.51 0.74
CA THR A 377 -18.66 13.88 1.22
C THR A 377 -20.07 14.34 0.87
N ASN A 378 -20.56 14.09 -0.35
CA ASN A 378 -21.95 14.43 -0.73
C ASN A 378 -22.97 13.78 0.22
N PHE A 379 -22.75 12.52 0.59
CA PHE A 379 -23.62 11.82 1.54
C PHE A 379 -23.54 12.40 2.96
N LEU A 380 -22.32 12.60 3.47
CA LEU A 380 -22.12 13.17 4.81
C LEU A 380 -22.63 14.61 4.91
N GLU A 381 -22.45 15.41 3.86
CA GLU A 381 -22.98 16.77 3.76
C GLU A 381 -24.52 16.81 3.80
N LEU A 382 -25.13 15.89 3.05
CA LEU A 382 -26.59 15.74 3.04
C LEU A 382 -27.13 15.46 4.43
N MET A 383 -26.49 14.57 5.17
CA MET A 383 -26.96 14.13 6.48
C MET A 383 -26.67 15.14 7.58
N ASN A 384 -25.54 15.84 7.52
CA ASN A 384 -25.15 16.86 8.52
C ASN A 384 -25.68 18.26 8.20
N LEU A 385 -26.16 18.50 6.99
CA LEU A 385 -26.51 19.83 6.48
C LEU A 385 -25.34 20.83 6.59
N GLN A 386 -24.12 20.35 6.52
CA GLN A 386 -22.88 21.12 6.62
C GLN A 386 -21.89 20.71 5.55
N VAL A 387 -21.14 21.68 5.04
CA VAL A 387 -20.07 21.43 4.07
C VAL A 387 -18.92 20.67 4.73
N ILE A 388 -18.58 19.51 4.20
CA ILE A 388 -17.46 18.70 4.64
C ILE A 388 -16.27 18.93 3.70
N ARG A 389 -15.14 19.32 4.26
CA ARG A 389 -13.94 19.65 3.52
C ARG A 389 -12.86 18.62 3.73
N PRO A 390 -12.01 18.37 2.72
CA PRO A 390 -10.81 17.57 2.89
C PRO A 390 -9.89 18.19 3.95
N ASN A 391 -9.15 17.38 4.66
CA ASN A 391 -8.21 17.81 5.69
C ASN A 391 -6.76 17.55 5.34
N GLU A 392 -6.50 16.95 4.18
CA GLU A 392 -5.15 16.72 3.68
C GLU A 392 -5.06 17.08 2.19
N VAL A 393 -3.86 17.49 1.77
CA VAL A 393 -3.52 17.67 0.35
C VAL A 393 -2.18 17.00 0.09
N VAL A 394 -2.10 16.26 -1.00
CA VAL A 394 -0.86 15.71 -1.51
C VAL A 394 -0.46 16.44 -2.78
N LEU A 395 0.81 16.82 -2.86
CA LEU A 395 1.36 17.67 -3.90
C LEU A 395 2.49 16.97 -4.64
N LYS A 396 2.52 17.13 -5.95
CA LYS A 396 3.67 16.82 -6.79
C LYS A 396 4.41 18.11 -7.11
N VAL A 397 5.71 18.15 -6.83
CA VAL A 397 6.53 19.35 -6.91
C VAL A 397 7.67 19.13 -7.89
N ASN A 398 7.95 20.14 -8.71
CA ASN A 398 9.08 20.11 -9.61
C ASN A 398 10.40 20.10 -8.84
N GLN A 399 11.29 19.18 -9.19
CA GLN A 399 12.56 18.97 -8.48
C GLN A 399 13.55 20.13 -8.61
N ASN A 400 13.44 20.94 -9.67
CA ASN A 400 14.42 22.00 -9.96
C ASN A 400 14.41 23.14 -8.92
N ASN A 401 13.24 23.44 -8.32
CA ASN A 401 13.08 24.51 -7.34
C ASN A 401 12.42 24.01 -6.05
N TYR A 402 12.68 22.76 -5.68
CA TYR A 402 12.00 22.05 -4.60
C TYR A 402 12.04 22.82 -3.26
N ASP A 403 13.22 23.28 -2.84
CA ASP A 403 13.40 23.95 -1.54
C ASP A 403 12.66 25.30 -1.49
N GLN A 404 12.70 26.08 -2.58
CA GLN A 404 11.94 27.35 -2.66
C GLN A 404 10.44 27.09 -2.60
N THR A 405 9.95 26.09 -3.32
CA THR A 405 8.53 25.70 -3.30
C THR A 405 8.08 25.26 -1.90
N LEU A 406 8.92 24.55 -1.13
CA LEU A 406 8.61 24.22 0.26
C LEU A 406 8.46 25.45 1.14
N LEU A 407 9.30 26.47 0.96
CA LEU A 407 9.20 27.74 1.68
C LEU A 407 7.91 28.47 1.32
N ASP A 408 7.57 28.52 0.04
CA ASP A 408 6.35 29.16 -0.45
C ASP A 408 5.09 28.46 0.07
N ILE A 409 5.08 27.11 0.07
CA ILE A 409 4.00 26.31 0.68
C ILE A 409 3.88 26.62 2.18
N LYS A 410 4.99 26.63 2.91
CA LYS A 410 4.99 26.89 4.35
C LYS A 410 4.54 28.30 4.70
N SER A 411 4.87 29.29 3.87
CA SER A 411 4.41 30.69 4.06
C SER A 411 2.90 30.85 3.83
N ASN A 412 2.35 30.12 2.84
CA ASN A 412 0.91 30.15 2.55
C ASN A 412 0.07 29.32 3.54
N PHE A 413 0.65 28.26 4.12
CA PHE A 413 -0.03 27.34 5.05
C PHE A 413 0.76 27.17 6.36
N PRO A 414 0.94 28.24 7.16
CA PRO A 414 1.81 28.22 8.34
C PRO A 414 1.31 27.29 9.46
N LEU A 415 0.00 27.00 9.51
CA LEU A 415 -0.62 26.15 10.53
C LEU A 415 -0.72 24.67 10.09
N ALA A 416 -0.52 24.38 8.82
CA ALA A 416 -0.56 23.00 8.33
C ALA A 416 0.71 22.23 8.70
N LYS A 417 0.55 20.99 9.13
CA LYS A 417 1.67 20.07 9.33
C LYS A 417 2.14 19.59 7.96
N MET A 418 3.34 19.98 7.58
CA MET A 418 3.94 19.58 6.32
C MET A 418 4.87 18.36 6.52
N LYS A 419 4.64 17.31 5.74
CA LYS A 419 5.53 16.17 5.56
C LYS A 419 6.08 16.21 4.14
N ASP A 420 7.34 16.48 3.96
CA ASP A 420 7.98 16.46 2.65
C ASP A 420 8.98 15.30 2.52
N LYS A 421 9.03 14.74 1.33
CA LYS A 421 9.79 13.54 1.02
C LYS A 421 11.31 13.75 1.16
N LYS A 422 11.82 14.94 0.79
CA LYS A 422 13.25 15.24 0.83
C LYS A 422 13.77 15.29 2.28
N THR A 423 13.13 16.13 3.11
CA THR A 423 13.51 16.27 4.54
C THR A 423 13.32 14.97 5.32
N LEU A 424 12.22 14.25 5.08
CA LEU A 424 11.99 12.97 5.74
C LEU A 424 13.00 11.90 5.29
N LYS A 425 13.37 11.87 4.01
CA LYS A 425 14.41 10.98 3.50
C LYS A 425 15.76 11.32 4.13
N GLU A 426 16.13 12.58 4.18
CA GLU A 426 17.36 13.02 4.84
C GLU A 426 17.36 12.66 6.32
N LYS A 427 16.27 12.89 7.03
CA LYS A 427 16.12 12.48 8.43
C LYS A 427 16.17 10.96 8.61
N SER A 428 15.55 10.18 7.75
CA SER A 428 15.58 8.71 7.82
C SER A 428 16.98 8.16 7.55
N LEU A 429 17.74 8.78 6.64
CA LEU A 429 19.13 8.42 6.35
C LEU A 429 20.10 8.92 7.44
N VAL A 430 19.72 9.96 8.18
CA VAL A 430 20.51 10.61 9.24
C VAL A 430 20.12 10.12 10.64
N THR A 431 19.16 9.20 10.81
CA THR A 431 19.05 8.51 12.10
C THR A 431 20.34 7.70 12.32
N PRO A 432 21.34 8.35 13.01
CA PRO A 432 22.75 8.00 12.78
C PRO A 432 23.12 6.63 13.33
N LEU A 433 22.39 6.17 14.35
CA LEU A 433 22.70 4.90 15.01
C LEU A 433 22.17 3.66 14.25
N ALA A 434 21.04 3.76 13.55
CA ALA A 434 20.50 2.60 12.86
C ALA A 434 21.16 2.38 11.48
N ILE A 435 21.01 3.32 10.54
CA ILE A 435 21.48 3.09 9.16
C ILE A 435 22.98 3.26 9.02
N VAL A 436 23.57 4.34 9.61
CA VAL A 436 25.03 4.58 9.54
C VAL A 436 25.78 3.57 10.39
N GLY A 437 25.26 3.19 11.56
CA GLY A 437 25.82 2.13 12.39
C GLY A 437 25.85 0.79 11.67
N TRP A 438 24.73 0.38 11.06
CA TRP A 438 24.68 -0.85 10.28
C TRP A 438 25.56 -0.81 9.03
N LYS A 439 25.70 0.34 8.37
CA LYS A 439 26.64 0.51 7.25
C LYS A 439 28.08 0.33 7.70
N GLY A 440 28.45 0.90 8.84
CA GLY A 440 29.78 0.71 9.45
C GLY A 440 30.05 -0.74 9.82
N ILE A 441 29.12 -1.39 10.52
CA ILE A 441 29.20 -2.81 10.90
C ILE A 441 29.31 -3.70 9.65
N SER A 442 28.47 -3.46 8.64
CA SER A 442 28.50 -4.20 7.37
C SER A 442 29.84 -4.06 6.66
N SER A 443 30.40 -2.84 6.61
CA SER A 443 31.71 -2.60 6.00
C SER A 443 32.84 -3.29 6.75
N ILE A 444 32.89 -3.18 8.08
CA ILE A 444 33.89 -3.85 8.90
C ILE A 444 33.79 -5.37 8.76
N ALA A 445 32.56 -5.91 8.87
CA ALA A 445 32.31 -7.34 8.73
C ALA A 445 32.75 -7.86 7.35
N PHE A 446 32.49 -7.10 6.28
CA PHE A 446 32.96 -7.45 4.93
C PHE A 446 34.47 -7.62 4.88
N TRP A 447 35.23 -6.64 5.38
CA TRP A 447 36.70 -6.69 5.37
C TRP A 447 37.28 -7.79 6.27
N VAL A 448 36.65 -8.04 7.42
CA VAL A 448 37.05 -9.13 8.33
C VAL A 448 36.78 -10.50 7.68
N LEU A 449 35.61 -10.69 7.09
CA LEU A 449 35.27 -11.95 6.41
C LEU A 449 36.14 -12.18 5.17
N LEU A 450 36.46 -11.14 4.42
CA LEU A 450 37.41 -11.20 3.31
C LEU A 450 38.82 -11.59 3.77
N ALA A 451 39.35 -10.95 4.82
CA ALA A 451 40.64 -11.30 5.38
C ALA A 451 40.68 -12.76 5.84
N LEU A 452 39.62 -13.24 6.50
CA LEU A 452 39.49 -14.61 6.96
C LEU A 452 39.52 -15.61 5.77
N VAL A 453 38.82 -15.29 4.66
CA VAL A 453 38.89 -16.11 3.44
C VAL A 453 40.29 -16.15 2.86
N LEU A 454 40.92 -14.99 2.69
CA LEU A 454 42.25 -14.92 2.05
C LEU A 454 43.32 -15.62 2.90
N ILE A 455 43.32 -15.41 4.21
CA ILE A 455 44.28 -16.06 5.14
C ILE A 455 43.97 -17.56 5.19
N GLY A 456 42.73 -17.96 5.33
CA GLY A 456 42.31 -19.36 5.38
C GLY A 456 42.62 -20.11 4.08
N TYR A 457 42.38 -19.48 2.93
CA TYR A 457 42.68 -20.06 1.62
C TYR A 457 44.20 -20.19 1.41
N TYR A 458 44.96 -19.17 1.73
CA TYR A 458 46.41 -19.19 1.61
C TYR A 458 47.02 -20.23 2.56
N GLY A 459 46.63 -20.28 3.84
CA GLY A 459 47.08 -21.26 4.80
C GLY A 459 46.76 -22.68 4.37
N PHE A 460 45.51 -22.94 3.95
CA PHE A 460 45.10 -24.25 3.41
C PHE A 460 45.97 -24.63 2.20
N SER A 461 46.26 -23.67 1.30
CA SER A 461 47.02 -23.91 0.10
C SER A 461 48.47 -24.37 0.39
N ILE A 462 49.13 -23.72 1.36
CA ILE A 462 50.50 -24.13 1.79
C ILE A 462 50.47 -25.55 2.36
N ILE A 463 49.56 -25.83 3.29
CA ILE A 463 49.48 -27.10 3.95
C ILE A 463 49.10 -28.21 2.96
N ASN A 464 48.20 -27.95 2.05
CA ASN A 464 47.78 -28.91 1.02
C ASN A 464 48.95 -29.21 0.04
N GLN A 465 49.74 -28.23 -0.33
CA GLN A 465 50.96 -28.44 -1.15
C GLN A 465 51.98 -29.33 -0.46
N GLU A 466 52.22 -29.16 0.85
CA GLU A 466 53.10 -30.02 1.60
C GLU A 466 52.54 -31.46 1.76
N ALA A 467 51.26 -31.59 2.04
CA ALA A 467 50.62 -32.89 2.22
C ALA A 467 50.56 -33.74 0.93
N THR A 468 50.41 -33.05 -0.22
CA THR A 468 50.32 -33.75 -1.54
C THR A 468 51.65 -33.79 -2.29
N LYS A 469 52.77 -33.38 -1.65
CA LYS A 469 54.08 -33.30 -2.29
C LYS A 469 54.54 -34.65 -2.88
N SER A 470 54.44 -35.75 -2.14
CA SER A 470 54.77 -37.10 -2.60
C SER A 470 53.94 -37.55 -3.81
N ASP A 471 52.63 -37.28 -3.78
CA ASP A 471 51.72 -37.67 -4.85
C ASP A 471 52.00 -36.86 -6.11
N ASN A 472 52.36 -35.59 -5.95
CA ASN A 472 52.72 -34.68 -7.05
C ASN A 472 54.04 -35.10 -7.73
N VAL A 473 55.03 -35.58 -6.95
CA VAL A 473 56.27 -36.15 -7.47
C VAL A 473 56.00 -37.42 -8.27
N ILE A 474 55.18 -38.33 -7.73
CA ILE A 474 54.79 -39.58 -8.43
C ILE A 474 54.09 -39.27 -9.77
N LEU A 475 53.17 -38.29 -9.78
CA LEU A 475 52.51 -37.85 -11.01
C LEU A 475 53.51 -37.28 -12.04
N GLY A 476 54.51 -36.58 -11.56
CA GLY A 476 55.61 -36.03 -12.40
C GLY A 476 56.44 -37.14 -13.04
N VAL A 477 56.83 -38.15 -12.27
CA VAL A 477 57.58 -39.35 -12.74
C VAL A 477 56.75 -40.17 -13.75
N LEU A 478 55.44 -40.25 -13.56
CA LEU A 478 54.51 -40.92 -14.47
C LEU A 478 54.27 -40.13 -15.77
N GLY A 479 54.96 -38.97 -15.98
CA GLY A 479 54.91 -38.19 -17.22
C GLY A 479 53.68 -37.32 -17.36
N VAL A 480 52.97 -36.96 -16.27
CA VAL A 480 51.85 -36.02 -16.34
C VAL A 480 52.37 -34.64 -16.73
N SER A 481 51.88 -34.09 -17.84
CA SER A 481 52.28 -32.77 -18.31
C SER A 481 51.86 -31.64 -17.33
N LYS A 482 52.64 -30.56 -17.27
CA LYS A 482 52.37 -29.36 -16.40
C LYS A 482 50.96 -28.80 -16.59
N ILE A 483 50.43 -28.83 -17.82
CA ILE A 483 49.09 -28.35 -18.13
C ILE A 483 48.03 -29.30 -17.50
N ARG A 484 48.21 -30.60 -17.59
CA ARG A 484 47.30 -31.58 -16.99
C ARG A 484 47.30 -31.48 -15.47
N PHE A 485 48.46 -31.23 -14.85
CA PHE A 485 48.56 -31.03 -13.40
C PHE A 485 47.83 -29.74 -12.97
N LEU A 486 48.03 -28.61 -13.66
CA LEU A 486 47.28 -27.40 -13.37
C LEU A 486 45.76 -27.56 -13.58
N LEU A 487 45.37 -28.38 -14.56
CA LEU A 487 43.97 -28.70 -14.81
C LEU A 487 43.33 -29.49 -13.68
N ILE A 488 44.06 -30.43 -13.08
CA ILE A 488 43.59 -31.17 -11.88
C ILE A 488 43.30 -30.21 -10.75
N ILE A 489 44.25 -29.32 -10.41
CA ILE A 489 44.08 -28.34 -9.33
C ILE A 489 42.98 -27.33 -9.66
N PHE A 490 42.89 -26.92 -10.90
CA PHE A 490 41.83 -26.02 -11.34
C PHE A 490 40.43 -26.61 -11.13
N VAL A 491 40.23 -27.87 -11.53
CA VAL A 491 38.96 -28.59 -11.36
C VAL A 491 38.65 -28.77 -9.89
N GLU A 492 39.62 -29.21 -9.10
CA GLU A 492 39.50 -29.39 -7.65
C GLU A 492 39.01 -28.11 -6.96
N GLN A 493 39.71 -27.01 -7.17
CA GLN A 493 39.40 -25.74 -6.49
C GLN A 493 38.12 -25.09 -7.04
N SER A 494 37.85 -25.20 -8.36
CA SER A 494 36.63 -24.68 -8.96
C SER A 494 35.38 -25.41 -8.44
N LEU A 495 35.46 -26.73 -8.23
CA LEU A 495 34.35 -27.51 -7.70
C LEU A 495 34.07 -27.16 -6.24
N LEU A 496 35.11 -27.06 -5.42
CA LEU A 496 35.01 -26.62 -4.02
C LEU A 496 34.36 -25.22 -3.92
N LEU A 497 34.84 -24.27 -4.74
CA LEU A 497 34.33 -22.91 -4.75
C LEU A 497 32.87 -22.86 -5.20
N SER A 498 32.50 -23.61 -6.27
CA SER A 498 31.12 -23.64 -6.79
C SER A 498 30.14 -24.20 -5.76
N VAL A 499 30.48 -25.32 -5.11
CA VAL A 499 29.61 -25.92 -4.09
C VAL A 499 29.50 -25.00 -2.86
N SER A 500 30.62 -24.40 -2.42
CA SER A 500 30.64 -23.46 -1.30
C SER A 500 29.82 -22.20 -1.60
N MET A 501 29.88 -21.71 -2.83
CA MET A 501 29.11 -20.54 -3.29
C MET A 501 27.61 -20.82 -3.29
N LEU A 502 27.17 -21.96 -3.82
CA LEU A 502 25.74 -22.33 -3.82
C LEU A 502 25.19 -22.45 -2.40
N ILE A 503 25.88 -23.16 -1.52
CA ILE A 503 25.47 -23.34 -0.14
C ILE A 503 25.54 -22.00 0.62
N GLY A 504 26.60 -21.20 0.40
CA GLY A 504 26.79 -19.90 1.01
C GLY A 504 25.71 -18.89 0.64
N ILE A 505 25.29 -18.85 -0.62
CA ILE A 505 24.19 -17.98 -1.08
C ILE A 505 22.87 -18.42 -0.46
N MET A 506 22.53 -19.71 -0.53
CA MET A 506 21.28 -20.22 0.04
C MET A 506 21.19 -19.96 1.55
N SER A 507 22.27 -20.27 2.28
CA SER A 507 22.32 -20.03 3.73
C SER A 507 22.33 -18.52 4.07
N GLY A 508 23.01 -17.68 3.28
CA GLY A 508 23.06 -16.24 3.47
C GLY A 508 21.70 -15.57 3.29
N ILE A 509 20.93 -15.95 2.27
CA ILE A 509 19.57 -15.44 2.06
C ILE A 509 18.66 -15.88 3.21
N THR A 510 18.73 -17.15 3.60
CA THR A 510 17.89 -17.69 4.69
C THR A 510 18.20 -17.03 6.02
N PHE A 511 19.48 -16.89 6.33
CA PHE A 511 19.94 -16.24 7.56
C PHE A 511 19.61 -14.74 7.56
N GLY A 512 19.76 -14.07 6.41
CA GLY A 512 19.34 -12.68 6.23
C GLY A 512 17.84 -12.47 6.49
N LYS A 513 16.99 -13.39 6.01
CA LYS A 513 15.53 -13.34 6.29
C LYS A 513 15.23 -13.46 7.78
N ILE A 514 15.86 -14.43 8.47
CA ILE A 514 15.65 -14.66 9.91
C ILE A 514 16.10 -13.44 10.71
N LEU A 515 17.31 -12.95 10.46
CA LEU A 515 17.85 -11.78 11.17
C LEU A 515 17.02 -10.52 10.91
N ASN A 516 16.60 -10.29 9.68
CA ASN A 516 15.74 -9.13 9.34
C ASN A 516 14.42 -9.20 10.12
N GLY A 517 13.78 -10.38 10.18
CA GLY A 517 12.56 -10.56 10.98
C GLY A 517 12.76 -10.27 12.47
N ILE A 518 13.89 -10.67 13.05
CA ILE A 518 14.23 -10.37 14.45
C ILE A 518 14.45 -8.87 14.65
N ILE A 519 15.19 -8.21 13.75
CA ILE A 519 15.49 -6.78 13.86
C ILE A 519 14.19 -5.95 13.78
N ILE A 520 13.30 -6.29 12.84
CA ILE A 520 11.99 -5.65 12.71
C ILE A 520 11.19 -5.82 14.02
N SER A 521 11.15 -7.01 14.60
CA SER A 521 10.39 -7.26 15.83
C SER A 521 10.95 -6.53 17.07
N LEU A 522 12.22 -6.17 17.07
CA LEU A 522 12.87 -5.43 18.15
C LEU A 522 12.72 -3.90 18.05
N ASP A 523 12.41 -3.38 16.89
CA ASP A 523 12.25 -1.93 16.70
C ASP A 523 10.80 -1.52 16.89
N TYR A 524 10.41 -1.24 18.15
CA TYR A 524 9.08 -0.72 18.54
C TYR A 524 8.63 0.55 17.79
N ARG A 525 9.52 1.20 17.03
CA ARG A 525 9.18 2.35 16.17
C ARG A 525 8.60 1.94 14.83
N TYR A 526 8.54 0.63 14.53
CA TYR A 526 7.97 0.05 13.30
C TYR A 526 6.52 -0.43 13.49
N LEU A 527 5.69 0.37 14.18
CA LEU A 527 4.24 0.16 14.23
C LEU A 527 3.54 0.54 12.91
N SER A 528 4.30 0.95 11.88
CA SER A 528 3.69 1.28 10.60
C SER A 528 3.30 0.02 9.84
N LYS A 529 2.13 0.02 9.23
CA LYS A 529 1.65 -1.04 8.32
C LYS A 529 2.48 -1.20 7.04
N PHE A 530 3.61 -0.52 6.93
CA PHE A 530 4.48 -0.60 5.75
C PHE A 530 5.11 -2.00 5.65
N PRO A 531 4.83 -2.78 4.57
CA PRO A 531 5.41 -4.10 4.39
C PRO A 531 6.87 -4.00 3.98
N GLU A 532 7.75 -4.46 4.85
CA GLU A 532 9.16 -4.53 4.55
C GLU A 532 9.49 -5.71 3.64
N VAL A 533 10.33 -5.47 2.64
CA VAL A 533 10.80 -6.48 1.69
C VAL A 533 12.30 -6.68 1.86
N LEU A 534 12.72 -7.94 2.00
CA LEU A 534 14.15 -8.25 2.05
C LEU A 534 14.82 -7.91 0.71
N VAL A 535 15.81 -7.05 0.77
CA VAL A 535 16.63 -6.67 -0.40
C VAL A 535 17.99 -7.35 -0.29
N VAL A 536 18.30 -8.22 -1.25
CA VAL A 536 19.56 -8.96 -1.27
C VAL A 536 20.71 -8.05 -1.69
N GLY A 537 21.80 -8.07 -0.94
CA GLY A 537 23.04 -7.32 -1.19
C GLY A 537 23.89 -7.96 -2.31
N TRP A 538 23.40 -7.92 -3.55
CA TRP A 538 24.08 -8.55 -4.70
C TRP A 538 25.44 -7.91 -5.03
N PHE A 539 25.59 -6.62 -4.80
CA PHE A 539 26.85 -5.90 -5.10
C PHE A 539 28.00 -6.41 -4.22
N GLU A 540 27.79 -6.52 -2.91
CA GLU A 540 28.76 -7.01 -1.94
C GLU A 540 29.07 -8.49 -2.18
N LEU A 541 28.05 -9.27 -2.58
CA LEU A 541 28.22 -10.67 -2.99
C LEU A 541 29.13 -10.79 -4.21
N ILE A 542 28.87 -10.03 -5.27
CA ILE A 542 29.71 -10.05 -6.49
C ILE A 542 31.14 -9.62 -6.16
N MET A 543 31.29 -8.63 -5.30
CA MET A 543 32.60 -8.13 -4.90
C MET A 543 33.41 -9.19 -4.13
N ILE A 544 32.84 -9.91 -3.16
CA ILE A 544 33.55 -10.96 -2.44
C ILE A 544 33.89 -12.15 -3.34
N ILE A 545 32.98 -12.54 -4.23
CA ILE A 545 33.22 -13.62 -5.19
C ILE A 545 34.35 -13.25 -6.15
N SER A 546 34.36 -12.02 -6.67
CA SER A 546 35.43 -11.55 -7.58
C SER A 546 36.79 -11.54 -6.89
N LEU A 547 36.86 -11.12 -5.62
CA LEU A 547 38.10 -11.14 -4.85
C LEU A 547 38.58 -12.56 -4.54
N ILE A 548 37.67 -13.49 -4.24
CA ILE A 548 38.00 -14.92 -4.08
C ILE A 548 38.54 -15.49 -5.40
N LEU A 549 37.94 -15.16 -6.55
CA LEU A 549 38.41 -15.60 -7.86
C LEU A 549 39.81 -15.03 -8.20
N ILE A 550 40.07 -13.78 -7.87
CA ILE A 550 41.41 -13.17 -8.03
C ILE A 550 42.41 -13.95 -7.16
N GLY A 551 42.09 -14.22 -5.89
CA GLY A 551 42.91 -15.05 -5.01
C GLY A 551 43.17 -16.45 -5.57
N PHE A 552 42.17 -17.07 -6.16
CA PHE A 552 42.28 -18.35 -6.84
C PHE A 552 43.24 -18.31 -8.06
N ILE A 553 43.11 -17.30 -8.93
CA ILE A 553 44.03 -17.12 -10.07
C ILE A 553 45.46 -16.92 -9.59
N PHE A 554 45.64 -16.10 -8.54
CA PHE A 554 46.95 -15.91 -7.93
C PHE A 554 47.53 -17.22 -7.38
N TYR A 555 46.74 -18.03 -6.70
CA TYR A 555 47.14 -19.35 -6.23
C TYR A 555 47.61 -20.26 -7.37
N LEU A 556 46.88 -20.35 -8.47
CA LEU A 556 47.29 -21.11 -9.65
C LEU A 556 48.64 -20.63 -10.20
N PHE A 557 48.88 -19.34 -10.19
CA PHE A 557 50.19 -18.78 -10.60
C PHE A 557 51.34 -19.18 -9.65
N VAL A 558 51.09 -19.17 -8.34
CA VAL A 558 52.09 -19.62 -7.33
C VAL A 558 52.37 -21.12 -7.50
N VAL A 559 51.36 -21.95 -7.65
CA VAL A 559 51.50 -23.41 -7.87
C VAL A 559 52.30 -23.70 -9.16
N ARG A 560 52.00 -22.97 -10.25
CA ARG A 560 52.76 -23.08 -11.50
C ARG A 560 54.26 -22.81 -11.31
N ASN A 561 54.61 -21.79 -10.54
CA ASN A 561 55.99 -21.43 -10.29
C ASN A 561 56.70 -22.44 -9.33
N TYR A 562 55.96 -22.93 -8.33
CA TYR A 562 56.46 -23.98 -7.44
C TYR A 562 56.77 -25.27 -8.16
N PHE A 563 55.88 -25.72 -9.05
CA PHE A 563 56.10 -26.92 -9.87
C PHE A 563 57.32 -26.83 -10.80
N LYS A 564 57.61 -25.63 -11.30
CA LYS A 564 58.85 -25.37 -12.07
C LYS A 564 60.12 -25.60 -11.23
N LYS A 565 60.12 -25.20 -9.95
CA LYS A 565 61.27 -25.34 -9.05
C LYS A 565 61.48 -26.81 -8.66
N ILE A 566 60.45 -27.58 -8.42
CA ILE A 566 60.56 -29.01 -8.03
C ILE A 566 61.19 -29.80 -9.16
N ILE A 567 60.73 -29.68 -10.41
CA ILE A 567 61.28 -30.39 -11.56
C ILE A 567 62.74 -30.01 -11.78
N LEU A 568 63.15 -28.72 -11.62
CA LEU A 568 64.56 -28.33 -11.73
C LEU A 568 65.47 -28.92 -10.67
N SER A 569 64.97 -29.03 -9.43
CA SER A 569 65.75 -29.61 -8.31
C SER A 569 65.92 -31.11 -8.41
N GLU A 570 64.98 -31.84 -9.05
CA GLU A 570 65.09 -33.27 -9.26
C GLU A 570 65.94 -33.61 -10.49
N THR A 571 65.89 -32.82 -11.55
CA THR A 571 66.83 -32.98 -12.69
C THR A 571 68.24 -32.75 -12.26
N MET A 572 68.52 -31.76 -11.38
CA MET A 572 69.87 -31.57 -10.84
C MET A 572 70.32 -32.65 -9.82
N ARG A 573 69.38 -33.36 -9.16
CA ARG A 573 69.70 -34.50 -8.28
C ARG A 573 69.93 -35.81 -9.04
N ALA A 574 69.36 -35.93 -10.27
CA ALA A 574 69.57 -37.08 -11.13
C ALA A 574 70.83 -36.99 -11.97
N GLU A 575 71.45 -35.79 -12.08
CA GLU A 575 72.73 -35.56 -12.76
C GLU A 575 73.93 -35.61 -11.79
N ASN A 576 73.74 -35.71 -10.47
CA ASN A 576 74.78 -35.96 -9.47
C ASN A 576 74.58 -37.37 -8.89
#